data_ddf0b08de7bdd8b95f36082ded8ef1f1
#
_entry.id   ddf0b08de7bdd8b95f36082ded8ef1f1
#
_cell.length_a   1.000
_cell.length_b   1.000
_cell.length_c   1.000
_cell.angle_alpha   90.00
_cell.angle_beta   90.00
_cell.angle_gamma   90.00
#
_symmetry.space_group_name_H-M   'P 1'
#
loop_
_entity.id
_entity.type
_entity.pdbx_description
1 polymer ?
#
loop_
_entity_poly.entity_id
_entity_poly.type
_entity_poly.pdbx_seq_one_letter_code
_entity_poly.pdbx_strand_id
1 'polypeptide(L)'
;MPTPRDMPPCIIDIEASGFGAGSYPIEVGTVLTDGSAYCSLICPQPEWRHWEHSAEGVHGITRETLREHGKPAAAVAQALNERLRGHTVYTDAWYHDYQWLARLFDAADVQPAFKLEDLRGLLDEAAQARWHSTREEVMLELQLHRHRASNDAKVLQHTLVAVLASGSEAH
;
A
#
# COMPACT_ATOMS: atom_id res chain seq x y z
N MET A 1 -24.87 6.91 5.52
CA MET A 1 -23.50 6.37 5.36
C MET A 1 -22.71 7.39 4.56
N PRO A 2 -21.60 7.90 5.08
CA PRO A 2 -20.71 8.74 4.28
C PRO A 2 -20.22 7.95 3.08
N THR A 3 -20.23 8.58 1.92
CA THR A 3 -19.69 7.97 0.71
C THR A 3 -18.16 8.03 0.72
N PRO A 4 -17.45 7.24 -0.11
CA PRO A 4 -16.00 7.40 -0.28
C PRO A 4 -15.56 8.82 -0.65
N ARG A 5 -16.50 9.67 -1.07
CA ARG A 5 -16.27 11.10 -1.34
C ARG A 5 -16.21 11.95 -0.06
N ASP A 6 -16.84 11.49 1.01
CA ASP A 6 -16.95 12.25 2.27
C ASP A 6 -15.84 11.92 3.27
N MET A 7 -15.19 10.75 3.12
CA MET A 7 -14.06 10.32 3.95
C MET A 7 -12.98 9.70 3.10
N PRO A 8 -11.70 10.06 3.29
CA PRO A 8 -10.60 9.42 2.58
C PRO A 8 -10.61 7.91 2.79
N PRO A 9 -10.52 7.09 1.75
CA PRO A 9 -10.46 5.65 1.92
C PRO A 9 -9.13 5.20 2.55
N CYS A 10 -9.15 4.06 3.23
CA CYS A 10 -7.93 3.41 3.69
C CYS A 10 -7.11 2.93 2.49
N ILE A 11 -5.83 3.22 2.49
CA ILE A 11 -4.88 2.82 1.44
C ILE A 11 -3.80 1.92 2.02
N ILE A 12 -3.40 0.92 1.26
CA ILE A 12 -2.23 0.09 1.53
C ILE A 12 -1.29 0.11 0.32
N ASP A 13 0.00 0.10 0.59
CA ASP A 13 1.05 -0.08 -0.39
C ASP A 13 2.09 -1.07 0.13
N ILE A 14 2.69 -1.85 -0.75
CA ILE A 14 3.65 -2.88 -0.40
C ILE A 14 4.89 -2.76 -1.28
N GLU A 15 6.06 -2.73 -0.65
CA GLU A 15 7.34 -2.94 -1.32
C GLU A 15 7.71 -4.42 -1.23
N ALA A 16 8.32 -4.95 -2.28
CA ALA A 16 8.63 -6.37 -2.39
C ALA A 16 10.07 -6.63 -2.84
N SER A 17 10.49 -7.89 -2.71
CA SER A 17 11.81 -8.36 -3.15
C SER A 17 12.04 -8.24 -4.66
N GLY A 18 10.99 -8.01 -5.42
CA GLY A 18 10.94 -7.90 -6.87
C GLY A 18 9.59 -8.36 -7.39
N PHE A 19 9.51 -8.72 -8.66
CA PHE A 19 8.30 -9.21 -9.29
C PHE A 19 8.40 -10.71 -9.63
N GLY A 20 7.26 -11.32 -9.91
CA GLY A 20 7.18 -12.69 -10.38
C GLY A 20 7.17 -13.74 -9.29
N ALA A 21 7.34 -14.97 -9.71
CA ALA A 21 7.25 -16.13 -8.84
C ALA A 21 8.31 -16.09 -7.74
N GLY A 22 7.89 -16.38 -6.51
CA GLY A 22 8.76 -16.39 -5.36
C GLY A 22 8.99 -15.03 -4.71
N SER A 23 8.59 -13.91 -5.32
CA SER A 23 8.68 -12.58 -4.69
C SER A 23 7.87 -12.53 -3.39
N TYR A 24 8.32 -11.73 -2.45
CA TYR A 24 7.73 -11.63 -1.12
C TYR A 24 7.71 -10.18 -0.64
N PRO A 25 6.78 -9.83 0.27
CA PRO A 25 6.69 -8.47 0.80
C PRO A 25 7.85 -8.18 1.74
N ILE A 26 8.39 -6.97 1.65
CA ILE A 26 9.49 -6.50 2.49
C ILE A 26 9.14 -5.28 3.33
N GLU A 27 8.21 -4.47 2.89
CA GLU A 27 7.66 -3.34 3.64
C GLU A 27 6.17 -3.21 3.34
N VAL A 28 5.38 -2.91 4.36
CA VAL A 28 3.97 -2.56 4.20
C VAL A 28 3.72 -1.19 4.81
N GLY A 29 2.96 -0.37 4.10
CA GLY A 29 2.50 0.93 4.55
C GLY A 29 1.01 1.09 4.40
N THR A 30 0.36 1.69 5.40
CA THR A 30 -1.08 1.97 5.36
C THR A 30 -1.36 3.40 5.79
N VAL A 31 -2.42 3.97 5.23
CA VAL A 31 -2.98 5.24 5.67
C VAL A 31 -4.47 5.05 5.90
N LEU A 32 -4.95 5.38 7.10
CA LEU A 32 -6.34 5.26 7.48
C LEU A 32 -7.16 6.48 7.03
N THR A 33 -8.48 6.42 7.23
CA THR A 33 -9.40 7.50 6.88
C THR A 33 -9.13 8.80 7.63
N ASP A 34 -8.57 8.72 8.83
CA ASP A 34 -8.16 9.88 9.64
C ASP A 34 -6.77 10.43 9.28
N GLY A 35 -6.11 9.84 8.27
CA GLY A 35 -4.77 10.23 7.84
C GLY A 35 -3.64 9.59 8.66
N SER A 36 -3.95 8.83 9.71
CA SER A 36 -2.92 8.12 10.49
C SER A 36 -2.23 7.06 9.65
N ALA A 37 -0.90 6.99 9.74
CA ALA A 37 -0.09 6.09 8.96
C ALA A 37 0.56 5.01 9.83
N TYR A 38 0.74 3.83 9.22
CA TYR A 38 1.55 2.75 9.78
C TYR A 38 2.50 2.24 8.72
N CYS A 39 3.72 1.92 9.11
CA CYS A 39 4.72 1.34 8.23
C CYS A 39 5.54 0.30 9.01
N SER A 40 5.84 -0.82 8.37
CA SER A 40 6.72 -1.83 8.96
C SER A 40 7.53 -2.54 7.89
N LEU A 41 8.82 -2.70 8.17
CA LEU A 41 9.66 -3.67 7.48
C LEU A 41 9.30 -5.08 7.97
N ILE A 42 9.42 -6.04 7.07
CA ILE A 42 9.08 -7.45 7.31
C ILE A 42 10.36 -8.27 7.26
N CYS A 43 10.65 -8.97 8.35
CA CYS A 43 11.77 -9.92 8.37
C CYS A 43 11.43 -11.10 7.45
N PRO A 44 12.27 -11.40 6.44
CA PRO A 44 11.99 -12.50 5.52
C PRO A 44 11.95 -13.85 6.23
N GLN A 45 11.03 -14.72 5.80
CA GLN A 45 11.04 -16.11 6.22
C GLN A 45 12.29 -16.83 5.68
N PRO A 46 12.79 -17.89 6.35
CA PRO A 46 13.98 -18.61 5.89
C PRO A 46 13.90 -19.11 4.45
N GLU A 47 12.71 -19.49 4.00
CA GLU A 47 12.44 -19.98 2.64
C GLU A 47 12.23 -18.89 1.60
N TRP A 48 12.09 -17.63 2.00
CA TRP A 48 11.94 -16.48 1.10
C TRP A 48 13.30 -16.05 0.57
N ARG A 49 13.70 -16.56 -0.59
CA ARG A 49 15.04 -16.37 -1.14
C ARG A 49 15.09 -15.45 -2.36
N HIS A 50 13.95 -15.18 -2.98
CA HIS A 50 13.86 -14.31 -4.14
C HIS A 50 14.40 -12.92 -3.83
N TRP A 51 15.21 -12.37 -4.73
CA TRP A 51 15.72 -11.02 -4.60
C TRP A 51 16.12 -10.44 -5.96
N GLU A 52 15.60 -9.28 -6.29
CA GLU A 52 15.98 -8.53 -7.50
C GLU A 52 16.72 -7.26 -7.11
N HIS A 53 17.96 -7.13 -7.59
CA HIS A 53 18.78 -5.93 -7.34
C HIS A 53 18.17 -4.68 -7.98
N SER A 54 17.43 -4.82 -9.08
CA SER A 54 16.69 -3.72 -9.70
C SER A 54 15.61 -3.15 -8.76
N ALA A 55 14.89 -4.00 -8.04
CA ALA A 55 13.92 -3.58 -7.05
C ALA A 55 14.61 -2.89 -5.85
N GLU A 56 15.71 -3.46 -5.36
CA GLU A 56 16.52 -2.84 -4.30
C GLU A 56 17.00 -1.43 -4.71
N GLY A 57 17.40 -1.24 -5.96
CA GLY A 57 17.78 0.07 -6.49
C GLY A 57 16.65 1.10 -6.47
N VAL A 58 15.39 0.65 -6.48
CA VAL A 58 14.20 1.50 -6.43
C VAL A 58 13.82 1.85 -4.99
N HIS A 59 13.61 0.86 -4.12
CA HIS A 59 13.16 1.10 -2.73
C HIS A 59 14.30 1.37 -1.75
N GLY A 60 15.53 1.00 -2.07
CA GLY A 60 16.71 1.26 -1.24
C GLY A 60 16.80 0.42 0.04
N ILE A 61 16.00 -0.64 0.15
CA ILE A 61 15.97 -1.51 1.33
C ILE A 61 16.81 -2.76 1.04
N THR A 62 17.83 -3.02 1.86
CA THR A 62 18.69 -4.19 1.73
C THR A 62 18.15 -5.38 2.52
N ARG A 63 18.56 -6.59 2.15
CA ARG A 63 18.24 -7.78 2.94
C ARG A 63 18.76 -7.72 4.36
N GLU A 64 19.91 -7.10 4.55
CA GLU A 64 20.51 -6.90 5.87
C GLU A 64 19.62 -6.02 6.74
N THR A 65 19.15 -4.90 6.19
CA THR A 65 18.18 -4.02 6.87
C THR A 65 16.92 -4.77 7.31
N LEU A 66 16.41 -5.65 6.46
CA LEU A 66 15.23 -6.47 6.79
C LEU A 66 15.49 -7.45 7.94
N ARG A 67 16.68 -8.05 7.99
CA ARG A 67 17.05 -8.96 9.07
C ARG A 67 17.25 -8.24 10.40
N GLU A 68 17.80 -7.03 10.35
CA GLU A 68 18.11 -6.23 11.55
C GLU A 68 16.89 -5.50 12.10
N HIS A 69 16.05 -4.95 11.22
CA HIS A 69 14.97 -4.03 11.60
C HIS A 69 13.57 -4.54 11.24
N GLY A 70 13.45 -5.60 10.43
CA GLY A 70 12.18 -6.18 10.07
C GLY A 70 11.51 -6.87 11.25
N LYS A 71 10.20 -6.74 11.32
CA LYS A 71 9.38 -7.46 12.30
C LYS A 71 8.96 -8.82 11.76
N PRO A 72 8.75 -9.82 12.64
CA PRO A 72 8.19 -11.11 12.23
C PRO A 72 6.87 -10.94 11.47
N ALA A 73 6.63 -11.79 10.47
CA ALA A 73 5.40 -11.78 9.69
C ALA A 73 4.14 -11.83 10.57
N ALA A 74 4.14 -12.62 11.63
CA ALA A 74 3.04 -12.70 12.58
C ALA A 74 2.74 -11.35 13.25
N ALA A 75 3.76 -10.61 13.66
CA ALA A 75 3.59 -9.31 14.30
C ALA A 75 3.03 -8.26 13.32
N VAL A 76 3.50 -8.27 12.07
CA VAL A 76 3.01 -7.35 11.02
C VAL A 76 1.57 -7.67 10.65
N ALA A 77 1.24 -8.93 10.42
CA ALA A 77 -0.12 -9.37 10.11
C ALA A 77 -1.11 -9.03 11.24
N GLN A 78 -0.72 -9.22 12.49
CA GLN A 78 -1.52 -8.84 13.64
C GLN A 78 -1.76 -7.32 13.68
N ALA A 79 -0.72 -6.51 13.50
CA ALA A 79 -0.84 -5.05 13.49
C ALA A 79 -1.75 -4.57 12.36
N LEU A 80 -1.67 -5.17 11.17
CA LEU A 80 -2.59 -4.87 10.06
C LEU A 80 -4.04 -5.23 10.43
N ASN A 81 -4.27 -6.41 10.99
CA ASN A 81 -5.61 -6.84 11.40
C ASN A 81 -6.21 -5.94 12.49
N GLU A 82 -5.41 -5.48 13.44
CA GLU A 82 -5.87 -4.56 14.49
C GLU A 82 -6.28 -3.21 13.92
N ARG A 83 -5.50 -2.68 12.98
CA ARG A 83 -5.73 -1.34 12.40
C ARG A 83 -6.82 -1.33 11.35
N LEU A 84 -6.92 -2.38 10.55
CA LEU A 84 -7.74 -2.42 9.34
C LEU A 84 -9.01 -3.26 9.50
N ARG A 85 -9.27 -3.81 10.69
CA ARG A 85 -10.42 -4.68 10.95
C ARG A 85 -11.74 -4.09 10.45
N GLY A 86 -12.42 -4.83 9.59
CA GLY A 86 -13.70 -4.44 9.04
C GLY A 86 -13.65 -3.38 7.95
N HIS A 87 -12.46 -2.83 7.63
CA HIS A 87 -12.31 -1.87 6.55
C HIS A 87 -12.18 -2.54 5.18
N THR A 88 -12.59 -1.83 4.15
CA THR A 88 -12.13 -2.06 2.78
C THR A 88 -10.92 -1.16 2.55
N VAL A 89 -9.82 -1.76 2.13
CA VAL A 89 -8.53 -1.10 1.94
C VAL A 89 -8.18 -1.16 0.45
N TYR A 90 -7.72 -0.06 -0.10
CA TYR A 90 -7.48 0.08 -1.53
C TYR A 90 -6.00 0.15 -1.86
N THR A 91 -5.65 -0.37 -3.02
CA THR A 91 -4.31 -0.33 -3.61
C THR A 91 -4.38 -0.01 -5.09
N ASP A 92 -3.32 0.56 -5.66
CA ASP A 92 -3.19 0.81 -7.10
C ASP A 92 -2.55 -0.37 -7.87
N ALA A 93 -2.01 -1.35 -7.16
CA ALA A 93 -1.35 -2.53 -7.73
C ALA A 93 -1.98 -3.83 -7.22
N TRP A 94 -3.29 -3.94 -7.29
CA TRP A 94 -4.06 -5.02 -6.65
C TRP A 94 -3.53 -6.42 -6.95
N TYR A 95 -3.17 -6.71 -8.21
CA TYR A 95 -2.70 -8.04 -8.61
C TYR A 95 -1.42 -8.46 -7.85
N HIS A 96 -0.48 -7.56 -7.71
CA HIS A 96 0.78 -7.82 -7.00
C HIS A 96 0.59 -7.78 -5.48
N ASP A 97 -0.04 -6.74 -4.98
CA ASP A 97 -0.23 -6.52 -3.54
C ASP A 97 -1.08 -7.62 -2.91
N TYR A 98 -2.08 -8.12 -3.63
CA TYR A 98 -2.87 -9.27 -3.17
C TYR A 98 -1.99 -10.51 -2.93
N GLN A 99 -1.10 -10.83 -3.85
CA GLN A 99 -0.22 -11.99 -3.75
C GLN A 99 0.79 -11.82 -2.60
N TRP A 100 1.38 -10.65 -2.47
CA TRP A 100 2.33 -10.38 -1.39
C TRP A 100 1.64 -10.35 -0.02
N LEU A 101 0.46 -9.78 0.06
CA LEU A 101 -0.34 -9.77 1.28
C LEU A 101 -0.76 -11.19 1.69
N ALA A 102 -1.21 -12.01 0.73
CA ALA A 102 -1.52 -13.41 0.97
C ALA A 102 -0.31 -14.16 1.51
N ARG A 103 0.86 -13.94 0.94
CA ARG A 103 2.10 -14.56 1.39
C ARG A 103 2.49 -14.16 2.81
N LEU A 104 2.29 -12.89 3.18
CA LEU A 104 2.48 -12.40 4.55
C LEU A 104 1.54 -13.12 5.53
N PHE A 105 0.28 -13.17 5.21
CA PHE A 105 -0.74 -13.76 6.09
C PHE A 105 -0.63 -15.29 6.18
N ASP A 106 -0.23 -15.96 5.10
CA ASP A 106 0.11 -17.40 5.13
C ASP A 106 1.29 -17.68 6.06
N ALA A 107 2.35 -16.88 5.98
CA ALA A 107 3.50 -17.00 6.89
C ALA A 107 3.14 -16.73 8.35
N ALA A 108 2.16 -15.88 8.59
CA ALA A 108 1.66 -15.55 9.93
C ALA A 108 0.63 -16.58 10.45
N ASP A 109 0.16 -17.49 9.60
CA ASP A 109 -0.91 -18.47 9.90
C ASP A 109 -2.19 -17.81 10.44
N VAL A 110 -2.57 -16.67 9.87
CA VAL A 110 -3.81 -15.94 10.18
C VAL A 110 -4.49 -15.46 8.92
N GLN A 111 -5.78 -15.13 9.02
CA GLN A 111 -6.54 -14.56 7.91
C GLN A 111 -6.62 -13.03 8.03
N PRO A 112 -6.64 -12.30 6.90
CA PRO A 112 -6.91 -10.87 6.92
C PRO A 112 -8.30 -10.56 7.51
N ALA A 113 -8.35 -9.60 8.43
CA ALA A 113 -9.61 -9.11 9.02
C ALA A 113 -10.18 -7.91 8.25
N PHE A 114 -9.68 -7.64 7.06
CA PHE A 114 -10.04 -6.55 6.16
C PHE A 114 -10.12 -7.05 4.73
N LYS A 115 -10.67 -6.23 3.85
CA LYS A 115 -10.84 -6.54 2.44
C LYS A 115 -9.90 -5.68 1.59
N LEU A 116 -9.20 -6.29 0.64
CA LEU A 116 -8.36 -5.57 -0.32
C LEU A 116 -9.09 -5.39 -1.64
N GLU A 117 -9.17 -4.17 -2.14
CA GLU A 117 -9.81 -3.81 -3.40
C GLU A 117 -8.89 -2.93 -4.28
N ASP A 118 -9.14 -2.96 -5.57
CA ASP A 118 -8.46 -2.09 -6.54
C ASP A 118 -9.04 -0.68 -6.47
N LEU A 119 -8.21 0.33 -6.22
CA LEU A 119 -8.67 1.71 -6.16
C LEU A 119 -9.26 2.22 -7.48
N ARG A 120 -8.91 1.60 -8.60
CA ARG A 120 -9.48 1.95 -9.91
C ARG A 120 -11.00 1.75 -9.96
N GLY A 121 -11.53 0.85 -9.12
CA GLY A 121 -12.98 0.68 -8.97
C GLY A 121 -13.71 1.89 -8.40
N LEU A 122 -12.99 2.84 -7.80
CA LEU A 122 -13.53 4.10 -7.28
C LEU A 122 -13.53 5.24 -8.31
N LEU A 123 -12.86 5.06 -9.44
CA LEU A 123 -12.62 6.09 -10.45
C LEU A 123 -13.55 5.91 -11.63
N ASP A 124 -14.31 6.95 -11.98
CA ASP A 124 -14.97 7.05 -13.28
C ASP A 124 -13.95 7.41 -14.37
N GLU A 125 -14.40 7.46 -15.63
CA GLU A 125 -13.54 7.74 -16.78
C GLU A 125 -12.85 9.12 -16.67
N ALA A 126 -13.58 10.13 -16.21
CA ALA A 126 -13.04 11.48 -16.05
C ALA A 126 -11.98 11.53 -14.95
N ALA A 127 -12.20 10.83 -13.84
CA ALA A 127 -11.24 10.70 -12.74
C ALA A 127 -9.98 9.94 -13.19
N GLN A 128 -10.13 8.88 -13.95
CA GLN A 128 -9.01 8.14 -14.51
C GLN A 128 -8.15 9.00 -15.46
N ALA A 129 -8.79 9.83 -16.29
CA ALA A 129 -8.08 10.74 -17.19
C ALA A 129 -7.23 11.78 -16.45
N ARG A 130 -7.65 12.21 -15.26
CA ARG A 130 -6.92 13.18 -14.44
C ARG A 130 -5.92 12.55 -13.47
N TRP A 131 -5.96 11.25 -13.30
CA TRP A 131 -5.20 10.56 -12.25
C TRP A 131 -3.71 10.86 -12.28
N HIS A 132 -3.08 10.74 -13.45
CA HIS A 132 -1.64 10.89 -13.57
C HIS A 132 -1.16 12.31 -13.25
N SER A 133 -1.79 13.33 -13.84
CA SER A 133 -1.43 14.74 -13.59
C SER A 133 -1.69 15.14 -12.14
N THR A 134 -2.81 14.72 -11.55
CA THR A 134 -3.12 15.00 -10.15
C THR A 134 -2.12 14.33 -9.21
N ARG A 135 -1.71 13.10 -9.51
CA ARG A 135 -0.67 12.40 -8.74
C ARG A 135 0.66 13.14 -8.76
N GLU A 136 1.07 13.66 -9.92
CA GLU A 136 2.30 14.45 -10.04
C GLU A 136 2.23 15.73 -9.18
N GLU A 137 1.11 16.44 -9.22
CA GLU A 137 0.87 17.62 -8.39
C GLU A 137 0.95 17.29 -6.88
N VAL A 138 0.27 16.24 -6.46
CA VAL A 138 0.29 15.77 -5.06
C VAL A 138 1.72 15.40 -4.62
N MET A 139 2.48 14.74 -5.48
CA MET A 139 3.87 14.38 -5.17
C MET A 139 4.75 15.60 -4.98
N LEU A 140 4.54 16.65 -5.78
CA LEU A 140 5.26 17.93 -5.63
C LEU A 140 4.85 18.65 -4.33
N GLU A 141 3.57 18.66 -3.98
CA GLU A 141 3.07 19.29 -2.76
C GLU A 141 3.57 18.61 -1.50
N LEU A 142 3.50 17.28 -1.46
CA LEU A 142 3.87 16.51 -0.26
C LEU A 142 5.38 16.37 -0.07
N GLN A 143 6.18 16.46 -1.14
CA GLN A 143 7.65 16.33 -1.10
C GLN A 143 8.14 15.09 -0.33
N LEU A 144 7.42 13.98 -0.42
CA LEU A 144 7.75 12.73 0.26
C LEU A 144 8.76 11.91 -0.54
N HIS A 145 9.64 11.20 0.16
CA HIS A 145 10.49 10.20 -0.47
C HIS A 145 9.62 9.07 -1.06
N ARG A 146 9.78 8.83 -2.35
CA ARG A 146 9.08 7.76 -3.07
C ARG A 146 9.65 6.39 -2.73
N HIS A 147 8.89 5.36 -3.07
CA HIS A 147 9.25 3.95 -2.90
C HIS A 147 9.49 3.55 -1.44
N ARG A 148 8.83 4.24 -0.52
CA ARG A 148 8.60 3.83 0.84
C ARG A 148 7.09 3.66 1.01
N ALA A 149 6.67 2.48 1.48
CA ALA A 149 5.28 2.05 1.43
C ALA A 149 4.29 3.03 2.08
N SER A 150 4.60 3.60 3.25
CA SER A 150 3.71 4.58 3.88
C SER A 150 3.64 5.91 3.13
N ASN A 151 4.73 6.35 2.51
CA ASN A 151 4.76 7.58 1.72
C ASN A 151 3.98 7.39 0.42
N ASP A 152 4.16 6.28 -0.25
CA ASP A 152 3.42 5.95 -1.47
C ASP A 152 1.92 5.78 -1.18
N ALA A 153 1.54 5.19 -0.04
CA ALA A 153 0.16 5.13 0.41
C ALA A 153 -0.47 6.52 0.65
N LYS A 154 0.29 7.45 1.24
CA LYS A 154 -0.16 8.85 1.42
C LYS A 154 -0.38 9.55 0.08
N VAL A 155 0.54 9.40 -0.86
CA VAL A 155 0.39 9.97 -2.20
C VAL A 155 -0.87 9.42 -2.88
N LEU A 156 -1.12 8.13 -2.80
CA LEU A 156 -2.32 7.51 -3.37
C LEU A 156 -3.60 8.05 -2.73
N GLN A 157 -3.66 8.16 -1.41
CA GLN A 157 -4.83 8.68 -0.70
C GLN A 157 -5.12 10.12 -1.08
N HIS A 158 -4.12 11.00 -1.04
CA HIS A 158 -4.27 12.41 -1.41
C HIS A 158 -4.67 12.59 -2.87
N THR A 159 -4.08 11.81 -3.79
CA THR A 159 -4.45 11.83 -5.20
C THR A 159 -5.91 11.43 -5.40
N LEU A 160 -6.33 10.35 -4.74
CA LEU A 160 -7.70 9.86 -4.83
C LEU A 160 -8.72 10.89 -4.34
N VAL A 161 -8.45 11.51 -3.19
CA VAL A 161 -9.30 12.59 -2.64
C VAL A 161 -9.39 13.76 -3.62
N ALA A 162 -8.26 14.23 -4.16
CA ALA A 162 -8.21 15.36 -5.08
C ALA A 162 -8.97 15.08 -6.38
N VAL A 163 -8.79 13.89 -6.96
CA VAL A 163 -9.47 13.47 -8.20
C VAL A 163 -10.98 13.34 -8.00
N LEU A 164 -11.42 12.79 -6.87
CA LEU A 164 -12.85 12.64 -6.57
C LEU A 164 -13.53 14.01 -6.25
N ALA A 165 -12.81 14.93 -5.60
CA ALA A 165 -13.32 16.27 -5.31
C ALA A 165 -13.55 17.08 -6.59
N SER A 166 -12.64 17.04 -7.56
CA SER A 166 -12.74 17.76 -8.83
C SER A 166 -13.91 17.32 -9.72
N GLY A 167 -14.45 16.12 -9.50
CA GLY A 167 -15.64 15.62 -10.21
C GLY A 167 -16.97 16.19 -9.67
N SER A 168 -16.95 16.81 -8.49
CA SER A 168 -18.14 17.36 -7.84
C SER A 168 -18.50 18.78 -8.29
N GLU A 169 -17.58 19.49 -8.94
CA GLU A 169 -17.80 20.88 -9.38
C GLU A 169 -18.37 21.00 -10.80
N ALA A 170 -18.58 19.88 -11.51
CA ALA A 170 -19.02 19.84 -12.90
C ALA A 170 -20.53 19.57 -13.08
N HIS A 171 -21.38 19.92 -12.08
CA HIS A 171 -22.86 19.84 -12.23
C HIS A 171 -23.51 21.16 -11.82
#